data_1287d17eba7c54d5edac9cbfaf97c00d
#
_entry.id   1287d17eba7c54d5edac9cbfaf97c00d
#
_cell.length_a   1.000
_cell.length_b   1.000
_cell.length_c   1.000
_cell.angle_alpha   90.00
_cell.angle_beta   90.00
_cell.angle_gamma   90.00
#
_symmetry.space_group_name_H-M   'P 1'
#
loop_
_entity.id
_entity.type
_entity.pdbx_description
1 polymer ?
#
loop_
_entity_poly.entity_id
_entity_poly.type
_entity_poly.pdbx_seq_one_letter_code
_entity_poly.pdbx_strand_id
1 'polypeptide(L)'
;PSEAESTLADYASLGLPMGRHPVALLRQALDRFQVQPAAVLRSYPDGRLARASGLVTHRQRPSTARGVVFITLEDDTGSVNVIVWPDLLERYRKDILGARLMTVFGIWQADHATGGQVMHLVARRVVDHTALLGELTARSRDFR
;
A
#
# COMPACT_ATOMS: atom_id res chain seq x y z
N PRO A 1 13.08 -16.55 4.56
CA PRO A 1 13.51 -15.56 3.56
C PRO A 1 13.37 -14.14 4.06
N SER A 2 14.17 -13.26 3.56
CA SER A 2 14.07 -11.86 3.87
C SER A 2 12.80 -11.25 3.24
N GLU A 3 12.37 -10.13 3.77
CA GLU A 3 11.22 -9.40 3.23
C GLU A 3 11.41 -9.06 1.74
N ALA A 4 12.63 -8.68 1.36
CA ALA A 4 12.96 -8.39 -0.03
C ALA A 4 12.82 -9.61 -0.93
N GLU A 5 13.23 -10.79 -0.45
CA GLU A 5 13.09 -12.02 -1.22
C GLU A 5 11.62 -12.40 -1.43
N SER A 6 10.79 -12.25 -0.40
CA SER A 6 9.35 -12.49 -0.51
C SER A 6 8.71 -11.59 -1.55
N THR A 7 9.09 -10.31 -1.55
CA THR A 7 8.57 -9.33 -2.49
C THR A 7 8.97 -9.67 -3.92
N LEU A 8 10.23 -10.08 -4.13
CA LEU A 8 10.69 -10.48 -5.46
C LEU A 8 9.96 -11.72 -5.97
N ALA A 9 9.70 -12.69 -5.08
CA ALA A 9 8.94 -13.88 -5.44
C ALA A 9 7.52 -13.52 -5.86
N ASP A 10 6.89 -12.58 -5.16
CA ASP A 10 5.54 -12.11 -5.50
C ASP A 10 5.50 -11.41 -6.86
N TYR A 11 6.53 -10.63 -7.20
CA TYR A 11 6.62 -9.99 -8.50
C TYR A 11 6.76 -11.02 -9.61
N ALA A 12 7.60 -12.03 -9.39
CA ALA A 12 7.77 -13.10 -10.36
C ALA A 12 6.47 -13.87 -10.58
N SER A 13 5.71 -14.14 -9.52
CA SER A 13 4.42 -14.84 -9.62
C SER A 13 3.38 -14.04 -10.39
N LEU A 14 3.55 -12.71 -10.46
CA LEU A 14 2.66 -11.85 -11.24
C LEU A 14 3.02 -11.81 -12.72
N GLY A 15 4.14 -12.41 -13.11
CA GLY A 15 4.60 -12.39 -14.50
C GLY A 15 5.13 -11.03 -14.94
N LEU A 16 5.60 -10.21 -14.00
CA LEU A 16 6.09 -8.86 -14.28
C LEU A 16 7.60 -8.85 -14.55
N PRO A 17 8.11 -7.86 -15.30
CA PRO A 17 9.54 -7.75 -15.54
C PRO A 17 10.32 -7.58 -14.24
N MET A 18 11.43 -8.30 -14.14
CA MET A 18 12.34 -8.15 -13.03
C MET A 18 12.99 -6.76 -13.04
N GLY A 19 13.21 -6.19 -11.88
CA GLY A 19 13.96 -4.96 -11.73
C GLY A 19 13.15 -3.68 -11.66
N ARG A 20 11.88 -3.70 -12.01
CA ARG A 20 11.01 -2.52 -11.88
C ARG A 20 9.82 -2.82 -10.99
N HIS A 21 9.60 -1.95 -10.02
CA HIS A 21 8.47 -2.09 -9.11
C HIS A 21 7.15 -1.89 -9.88
N PRO A 22 6.14 -2.77 -9.68
CA PRO A 22 4.86 -2.62 -10.35
C PRO A 22 4.21 -1.25 -10.14
N VAL A 23 4.35 -0.65 -8.96
CA VAL A 23 3.75 0.67 -8.69
C VAL A 23 4.42 1.75 -9.54
N ALA A 24 5.74 1.63 -9.80
CA ALA A 24 6.41 2.56 -10.72
C ALA A 24 5.81 2.49 -12.11
N LEU A 25 5.51 1.29 -12.58
CA LEU A 25 4.90 1.08 -13.89
C LEU A 25 3.46 1.58 -13.95
N LEU A 26 2.79 1.65 -12.81
CA LEU A 26 1.39 2.06 -12.72
C LEU A 26 1.23 3.51 -12.23
N ARG A 27 2.33 4.26 -12.03
CA ARG A 27 2.28 5.62 -11.50
C ARG A 27 1.29 6.50 -12.24
N GLN A 28 1.35 6.47 -13.56
CA GLN A 28 0.47 7.31 -14.37
C GLN A 28 -1.00 6.98 -14.14
N ALA A 29 -1.34 5.69 -14.06
CA ALA A 29 -2.71 5.27 -13.78
C ALA A 29 -3.15 5.65 -12.37
N LEU A 30 -2.24 5.59 -11.40
CA LEU A 30 -2.53 5.91 -10.01
C LEU A 30 -2.59 7.41 -9.74
N ASP A 31 -1.95 8.24 -10.59
CA ASP A 31 -1.95 9.69 -10.43
C ASP A 31 -3.36 10.29 -10.44
N ARG A 32 -4.29 9.66 -11.14
CA ARG A 32 -5.68 10.12 -11.16
C ARG A 32 -6.34 10.07 -9.78
N PHE A 33 -5.78 9.29 -8.86
CA PHE A 33 -6.27 9.21 -7.47
C PHE A 33 -5.50 10.15 -6.55
N GLN A 34 -4.55 10.91 -7.08
CA GLN A 34 -3.76 11.90 -6.34
C GLN A 34 -3.00 11.29 -5.17
N VAL A 35 -2.48 10.08 -5.38
CA VAL A 35 -1.70 9.40 -4.35
C VAL A 35 -0.28 9.95 -4.30
N GLN A 36 0.33 9.91 -3.11
CA GLN A 36 1.68 10.37 -2.88
C GLN A 36 2.63 9.20 -2.71
N PRO A 37 3.86 9.29 -3.23
CA PRO A 37 4.87 8.27 -2.96
C PRO A 37 5.18 8.15 -1.48
N ALA A 38 5.56 6.96 -1.03
CA ALA A 38 5.91 6.72 0.36
C ALA A 38 7.00 7.68 0.85
N ALA A 39 8.00 7.94 0.01
CA ALA A 39 9.08 8.85 0.35
C ALA A 39 8.58 10.28 0.64
N VAL A 40 7.55 10.73 -0.08
CA VAL A 40 6.96 12.05 0.13
C VAL A 40 6.16 12.09 1.42
N LEU A 41 5.43 11.01 1.72
CA LEU A 41 4.59 10.95 2.93
C LEU A 41 5.42 11.04 4.21
N ARG A 42 6.66 10.58 4.19
CA ARG A 42 7.53 10.63 5.37
C ARG A 42 7.78 12.05 5.86
N SER A 43 7.63 13.04 4.99
CA SER A 43 7.81 14.46 5.36
C SER A 43 6.49 15.16 5.64
N TYR A 44 5.36 14.47 5.56
CA TYR A 44 4.07 15.09 5.81
C TYR A 44 3.89 15.45 7.28
N PRO A 45 3.26 16.60 7.55
CA PRO A 45 2.94 16.96 8.93
C PRO A 45 1.85 16.06 9.49
N ASP A 46 1.89 15.86 10.81
CA ASP A 46 0.87 15.12 11.52
C ASP A 46 -0.51 15.74 11.30
N GLY A 47 -1.50 14.88 11.04
CA GLY A 47 -2.89 15.32 10.86
C GLY A 47 -3.27 15.69 9.44
N ARG A 48 -2.34 15.65 8.50
CA ARG A 48 -2.62 16.01 7.11
C ARG A 48 -3.34 14.88 6.38
N LEU A 49 -4.30 15.25 5.52
CA LEU A 49 -4.93 14.28 4.63
C LEU A 49 -3.88 13.71 3.67
N ALA A 50 -3.89 12.40 3.51
CA ALA A 50 -2.89 11.71 2.71
C ALA A 50 -3.53 10.55 1.95
N ARG A 51 -2.90 10.20 0.83
CA ARG A 51 -3.33 9.09 -0.02
C ARG A 51 -2.11 8.29 -0.44
N ALA A 52 -2.20 6.98 -0.32
CA ALA A 52 -1.10 6.09 -0.66
C ALA A 52 -1.60 4.91 -1.48
N SER A 53 -0.76 4.41 -2.37
CA SER A 53 -1.02 3.18 -3.10
C SER A 53 0.21 2.29 -3.02
N GLY A 54 -0.02 0.99 -2.92
CA GLY A 54 1.09 0.06 -2.90
C GLY A 54 0.65 -1.38 -2.95
N LEU A 55 1.63 -2.25 -3.15
CA LEU A 55 1.42 -3.68 -3.01
C LEU A 55 1.26 -4.01 -1.53
N VAL A 56 0.28 -4.85 -1.22
CA VAL A 56 0.07 -5.30 0.16
C VAL A 56 1.08 -6.39 0.45
N THR A 57 2.08 -6.06 1.27
CA THR A 57 3.11 -7.01 1.65
C THR A 57 2.83 -7.69 2.97
N HIS A 58 2.10 -7.03 3.86
CA HIS A 58 1.76 -7.56 5.17
C HIS A 58 0.35 -7.16 5.58
N ARG A 59 -0.34 -8.09 6.21
CA ARG A 59 -1.62 -7.86 6.88
C ARG A 59 -1.55 -8.54 8.23
N GLN A 60 -1.70 -7.78 9.31
CA GLN A 60 -1.63 -8.33 10.65
C GLN A 60 -2.80 -7.84 11.48
N ARG A 61 -3.38 -8.75 12.25
CA ARG A 61 -4.41 -8.43 13.23
C ARG A 61 -3.92 -8.95 14.58
N PRO A 62 -3.11 -8.14 15.31
CA PRO A 62 -2.62 -8.56 16.62
C PRO A 62 -3.78 -8.83 17.57
N SER A 63 -3.67 -9.89 18.37
CA SER A 63 -4.72 -10.27 19.31
C SER A 63 -5.00 -9.20 20.37
N THR A 64 -4.01 -8.34 20.63
CA THR A 64 -4.12 -7.26 21.63
C THR A 64 -4.65 -5.95 21.03
N ALA A 65 -4.90 -5.88 19.74
CA ALA A 65 -5.18 -4.61 19.07
C ALA A 65 -6.68 -4.31 18.91
N ARG A 66 -7.55 -4.99 19.65
CA ARG A 66 -8.99 -4.72 19.65
C ARG A 66 -9.64 -4.70 18.27
N GLY A 67 -9.21 -5.61 17.38
CA GLY A 67 -9.77 -5.71 16.03
C GLY A 67 -9.15 -4.77 15.01
N VAL A 68 -8.13 -4.01 15.38
CA VAL A 68 -7.38 -3.17 14.45
C VAL A 68 -6.57 -4.05 13.51
N VAL A 69 -6.54 -3.69 12.23
CA VAL A 69 -5.73 -4.38 11.22
C VAL A 69 -4.59 -3.46 10.81
N PHE A 70 -3.39 -4.00 10.79
CA PHE A 70 -2.19 -3.29 10.31
C PHE A 70 -1.83 -3.81 8.94
N ILE A 71 -1.64 -2.90 7.99
CA ILE A 71 -1.30 -3.23 6.60
C ILE A 71 -0.03 -2.49 6.23
N THR A 72 0.87 -3.17 5.52
CA THR A 72 2.03 -2.53 4.93
C THR A 72 1.83 -2.47 3.42
N LEU A 73 1.91 -1.27 2.88
CA LEU A 73 1.88 -1.01 1.44
C LEU A 73 3.29 -0.68 0.98
N GLU A 74 3.70 -1.30 -0.13
CA GLU A 74 5.02 -1.05 -0.70
C GLU A 74 4.86 -0.42 -2.09
N ASP A 75 5.50 0.72 -2.30
CA ASP A 75 5.61 1.30 -3.62
C ASP A 75 7.08 1.32 -4.06
N ASP A 76 7.36 1.98 -5.18
CA ASP A 76 8.71 2.05 -5.73
C ASP A 76 9.66 2.93 -4.92
N THR A 77 9.16 3.68 -3.93
CA THR A 77 9.96 4.60 -3.12
C THR A 77 10.11 4.15 -1.67
N GLY A 78 9.36 3.16 -1.23
CA GLY A 78 9.40 2.66 0.14
C GLY A 78 8.09 2.05 0.57
N SER A 79 7.87 1.99 1.87
CA SER A 79 6.66 1.38 2.42
C SER A 79 5.90 2.37 3.29
N VAL A 80 4.59 2.14 3.39
CA VAL A 80 3.67 2.91 4.22
C VAL A 80 2.94 1.94 5.14
N ASN A 81 2.93 2.25 6.43
CA ASN A 81 2.15 1.50 7.40
C ASN A 81 0.75 2.10 7.47
N VAL A 82 -0.25 1.25 7.37
CA VAL A 82 -1.66 1.66 7.38
C VAL A 82 -2.34 1.03 8.59
N ILE A 83 -3.12 1.84 9.30
CA ILE A 83 -3.95 1.36 10.41
C ILE A 83 -5.40 1.39 9.96
N VAL A 84 -6.08 0.25 10.10
CA VAL A 84 -7.50 0.12 9.78
C VAL A 84 -8.27 -0.19 11.06
N TRP A 85 -9.09 0.75 11.50
CA TRP A 85 -9.94 0.55 12.68
C TRP A 85 -11.12 -0.36 12.37
N PRO A 86 -11.70 -1.04 13.37
CA PRO A 86 -12.73 -2.06 13.13
C PRO A 86 -13.92 -1.60 12.30
N ASP A 87 -14.40 -0.38 12.50
CA ASP A 87 -15.55 0.14 11.76
C ASP A 87 -15.26 0.18 10.25
N LEU A 88 -14.05 0.59 9.90
CA LEU A 88 -13.66 0.65 8.49
C LEU A 88 -13.44 -0.74 7.92
N LEU A 89 -12.87 -1.64 8.72
CA LEU A 89 -12.71 -3.03 8.30
C LEU A 89 -14.04 -3.66 7.94
N GLU A 90 -15.06 -3.43 8.76
CA GLU A 90 -16.40 -3.94 8.50
C GLU A 90 -16.95 -3.39 7.19
N ARG A 91 -16.76 -2.10 6.95
CA ARG A 91 -17.27 -1.41 5.77
C ARG A 91 -16.59 -1.85 4.47
N TYR A 92 -15.29 -2.05 4.50
CA TYR A 92 -14.47 -2.37 3.32
C TYR A 92 -13.80 -3.73 3.43
N ARG A 93 -14.45 -4.68 4.08
CA ARG A 93 -13.84 -5.97 4.41
C ARG A 93 -13.23 -6.69 3.21
N LYS A 94 -13.95 -6.76 2.09
CA LYS A 94 -13.46 -7.42 0.89
C LYS A 94 -12.19 -6.76 0.37
N ASP A 95 -12.21 -5.43 0.28
CA ASP A 95 -11.08 -4.68 -0.26
C ASP A 95 -9.86 -4.80 0.66
N ILE A 96 -10.09 -4.70 1.97
CA ILE A 96 -9.00 -4.73 2.94
C ILE A 96 -8.35 -6.11 3.01
N LEU A 97 -9.14 -7.17 2.99
CA LEU A 97 -8.62 -8.53 3.15
C LEU A 97 -8.19 -9.17 1.84
N GLY A 98 -8.67 -8.69 0.70
CA GLY A 98 -8.41 -9.33 -0.58
C GLY A 98 -7.48 -8.60 -1.52
N ALA A 99 -7.27 -7.30 -1.34
CA ALA A 99 -6.49 -6.51 -2.29
C ALA A 99 -5.02 -6.90 -2.29
N ARG A 100 -4.44 -7.02 -3.48
CA ARG A 100 -3.00 -7.18 -3.67
C ARG A 100 -2.35 -5.85 -3.98
N LEU A 101 -3.06 -4.95 -4.66
CA LEU A 101 -2.70 -3.56 -4.84
C LEU A 101 -3.82 -2.74 -4.23
N MET A 102 -3.48 -1.88 -3.29
CA MET A 102 -4.47 -1.15 -2.50
C MET A 102 -4.18 0.33 -2.52
N THR A 103 -5.24 1.14 -2.64
CA THR A 103 -5.15 2.58 -2.46
C THR A 103 -5.91 2.96 -1.21
N VAL A 104 -5.27 3.76 -0.36
CA VAL A 104 -5.84 4.16 0.93
C VAL A 104 -5.90 5.68 0.99
N PHE A 105 -7.07 6.19 1.36
CA PHE A 105 -7.31 7.60 1.64
C PHE A 105 -7.49 7.75 3.13
N GLY A 106 -6.75 8.66 3.75
CA GLY A 106 -6.85 8.80 5.19
C GLY A 106 -6.11 10.00 5.74
N ILE A 107 -5.75 9.91 7.01
CA ILE A 107 -5.06 10.96 7.75
C ILE A 107 -3.69 10.45 8.18
N TRP A 108 -2.66 11.23 7.84
CA TRP A 108 -1.29 10.91 8.21
C TRP A 108 -1.06 11.22 9.68
N GLN A 109 -0.54 10.26 10.42
CA GLN A 109 -0.09 10.46 11.79
C GLN A 109 1.42 10.30 11.83
N ALA A 110 2.09 11.31 12.38
CA ALA A 110 3.53 11.30 12.48
C ALA A 110 3.95 11.98 13.76
N ASP A 111 4.83 11.31 14.51
CA ASP A 111 5.43 11.89 15.69
C ASP A 111 6.88 12.23 15.38
N HIS A 112 7.11 13.45 14.90
CA HIS A 112 8.43 13.90 14.52
C HIS A 112 9.33 14.14 15.74
N ALA A 113 8.75 14.27 16.95
CA ALA A 113 9.51 14.40 18.17
C ALA A 113 10.26 13.12 18.53
N THR A 114 9.81 11.96 18.05
CA THR A 114 10.50 10.67 18.26
C THR A 114 11.48 10.35 17.12
N GLY A 115 11.83 11.32 16.30
CA GLY A 115 12.70 11.09 15.14
C GLY A 115 12.00 10.40 13.99
N GLY A 116 10.68 10.48 13.91
CA GLY A 116 9.90 9.88 12.84
C GLY A 116 9.68 8.39 13.00
N GLN A 117 9.85 7.84 14.19
CA GLN A 117 9.64 6.41 14.44
C GLN A 117 8.17 6.01 14.38
N VAL A 118 7.26 6.94 14.67
CA VAL A 118 5.83 6.69 14.59
C VAL A 118 5.30 7.45 13.38
N MET A 119 5.10 6.72 12.27
CA MET A 119 4.51 7.26 11.06
C MET A 119 3.60 6.23 10.45
N HIS A 120 2.30 6.58 10.30
CA HIS A 120 1.35 5.69 9.65
C HIS A 120 0.16 6.47 9.10
N LEU A 121 -0.53 5.83 8.19
CA LEU A 121 -1.74 6.36 7.57
C LEU A 121 -2.96 5.71 8.23
N VAL A 122 -3.81 6.52 8.86
CA VAL A 122 -5.06 6.03 9.42
C VAL A 122 -6.10 6.03 8.32
N ALA A 123 -6.51 4.84 7.90
CA ALA A 123 -7.40 4.67 6.76
C ALA A 123 -8.80 5.23 7.02
N ARG A 124 -9.34 5.93 6.03
CA ARG A 124 -10.72 6.41 6.01
C ARG A 124 -11.50 5.79 4.85
N ARG A 125 -10.82 5.47 3.77
CA ARG A 125 -11.39 4.83 2.61
C ARG A 125 -10.33 3.92 1.99
N VAL A 126 -10.75 2.77 1.50
CA VAL A 126 -9.86 1.79 0.87
C VAL A 126 -10.45 1.39 -0.48
N VAL A 127 -9.59 1.31 -1.49
CA VAL A 127 -9.98 0.85 -2.83
C VAL A 127 -9.05 -0.28 -3.24
N ASP A 128 -9.63 -1.37 -3.71
CA ASP A 128 -8.86 -2.49 -4.27
C ASP A 128 -8.54 -2.18 -5.73
N HIS A 129 -7.26 -2.01 -6.04
CA HIS A 129 -6.77 -1.75 -7.39
C HIS A 129 -6.04 -2.95 -8.00
N THR A 130 -6.29 -4.14 -7.46
CA THR A 130 -5.64 -5.37 -7.96
C THR A 130 -5.82 -5.54 -9.47
N ALA A 131 -6.94 -5.10 -10.02
CA ALA A 131 -7.20 -5.20 -11.46
C ALA A 131 -6.11 -4.51 -12.30
N LEU A 132 -5.48 -3.46 -11.79
CA LEU A 132 -4.40 -2.77 -12.51
C LEU A 132 -3.18 -3.67 -12.68
N LEU A 133 -2.94 -4.58 -11.73
CA LEU A 133 -1.88 -5.57 -11.87
C LEU A 133 -2.16 -6.53 -13.02
N GLY A 134 -3.43 -6.91 -13.19
CA GLY A 134 -3.84 -7.75 -14.31
C GLY A 134 -3.62 -7.08 -15.65
N GLU A 135 -3.93 -5.81 -15.76
CA GLU A 135 -3.68 -5.02 -16.97
C GLU A 135 -2.21 -4.97 -17.30
N LEU A 136 -1.37 -4.77 -16.28
CA LEU A 136 0.07 -4.70 -16.44
C LEU A 136 0.63 -6.05 -16.92
N THR A 137 0.13 -7.15 -16.38
CA THR A 137 0.53 -8.50 -16.79
C THR A 137 0.15 -8.75 -18.24
N ALA A 138 -1.04 -8.36 -18.66
CA ALA A 138 -1.52 -8.52 -20.03
C ALA A 138 -0.62 -7.74 -21.01
N ARG A 139 -0.27 -6.48 -20.68
CA ARG A 139 0.63 -5.67 -21.50
C ARG A 139 2.01 -6.31 -21.62
N SER A 140 2.51 -6.88 -20.52
CA SER A 140 3.80 -7.55 -20.51
C SER A 140 3.83 -8.75 -21.47
N ARG A 141 2.73 -9.49 -21.56
CA ARG A 141 2.60 -10.62 -22.49
C ARG A 141 2.56 -10.15 -23.95
N ASP A 142 1.93 -9.01 -24.21
CA ASP A 142 1.79 -8.47 -25.54
C ASP A 142 3.13 -8.01 -26.15
N PHE A 143 4.13 -7.78 -25.31
CA PHE A 143 5.44 -7.31 -25.74
C PHE A 143 6.46 -8.43 -25.96
N ARG A 144 6.03 -9.67 -25.98
CA ARG A 144 6.94 -10.79 -26.26
C ARG A 144 7.22 -10.99 -27.72
#